data_8012b76b6b32c016cc040911be931f12
#
_entry.id   8012b76b6b32c016cc040911be931f12
#
_cell.length_a   1.000
_cell.length_b   1.000
_cell.length_c   1.000
_cell.angle_alpha   90.00
_cell.angle_beta   90.00
_cell.angle_gamma   90.00
#
_symmetry.space_group_name_H-M   'P 1'
#
loop_
_entity.id
_entity.type
_entity.pdbx_description
1 polymer ?
#
loop_
_entity_poly.entity_id
_entity_poly.type
_entity_poly.pdbx_seq_one_letter_code
_entity_poly.pdbx_strand_id
1 'polypeptide(L)'
;MHRRVLIALLAALPLPAFAQQSRSLPGRPPPPAGPGQGAAQQSPEPAPLTDQDHADLARIEAYLDGIRTLTARFVQVDARGGTAEGTLWLQRPGRMRFEYDPPAQILLVADGTFVIFHDRSVRQTSHIPIGATPLAVLLAERIRLSGGDVVPVRVDRVPGMIQVTLVRAGRGGEGSLTLAFSDPPLALRQWTVVDAQAQAVRVSLFNAQTGGRFDPALFRFVDPQFFEPRRD
;
A
#
# COMPACT_ATOMS: atom_id res chain seq x y z
N MET A 1 -18.34 13.34 -9.66
CA MET A 1 -16.95 13.32 -10.15
C MET A 1 -15.98 12.63 -9.17
N HIS A 2 -16.40 11.59 -8.43
CA HIS A 2 -15.60 10.96 -7.34
C HIS A 2 -15.09 9.54 -7.69
N ARG A 3 -15.06 9.18 -8.98
CA ARG A 3 -15.04 7.76 -9.42
C ARG A 3 -13.67 7.13 -9.72
N ARG A 4 -12.52 7.85 -9.50
CA ARG A 4 -11.19 7.32 -9.93
C ARG A 4 -10.14 7.19 -8.84
N VAL A 5 -10.49 7.40 -7.58
CA VAL A 5 -9.51 7.69 -6.51
C VAL A 5 -9.04 6.46 -5.74
N LEU A 6 -9.75 5.34 -5.79
CA LEU A 6 -9.44 4.18 -4.92
C LEU A 6 -8.62 3.06 -5.59
N ILE A 7 -8.34 3.17 -6.90
CA ILE A 7 -7.60 2.16 -7.67
C ILE A 7 -6.08 2.20 -7.37
N ALA A 8 -5.58 3.29 -6.78
CA ALA A 8 -4.15 3.48 -6.51
C ALA A 8 -3.50 2.45 -5.55
N LEU A 9 -4.30 1.69 -4.80
CA LEU A 9 -3.74 0.65 -3.91
C LEU A 9 -3.28 -0.59 -4.69
N LEU A 10 -3.61 -0.71 -5.97
CA LEU A 10 -3.53 -1.94 -6.74
C LEU A 10 -2.95 -1.79 -8.16
N ALA A 11 -2.78 -0.57 -8.68
CA ALA A 11 -2.41 -0.36 -10.08
C ALA A 11 -0.91 -0.15 -10.28
N ALA A 12 -0.13 -1.22 -10.23
CA ALA A 12 1.16 -1.31 -10.90
C ALA A 12 1.03 -2.22 -12.13
N LEU A 13 0.15 -1.87 -13.08
CA LEU A 13 0.14 -2.45 -14.41
C LEU A 13 0.55 -1.38 -15.43
N PRO A 14 1.60 -1.60 -16.26
CA PRO A 14 1.95 -0.67 -17.31
C PRO A 14 0.84 -0.67 -18.36
N LEU A 15 0.17 0.46 -18.53
CA LEU A 15 -0.67 0.70 -19.71
C LEU A 15 0.24 0.95 -20.91
N PRO A 16 -0.04 0.37 -22.09
CA PRO A 16 0.74 0.67 -23.29
C PRO A 16 0.60 2.15 -23.66
N ALA A 17 1.73 2.83 -23.78
CA ALA A 17 1.81 4.20 -24.23
C ALA A 17 1.36 4.28 -25.70
N PHE A 18 0.19 4.85 -25.96
CA PHE A 18 -0.16 5.32 -27.29
C PHE A 18 0.69 6.56 -27.58
N ALA A 19 1.62 6.42 -28.52
CA ALA A 19 2.42 7.51 -29.06
C ALA A 19 1.51 8.52 -29.75
N GLN A 20 1.27 9.66 -29.13
CA GLN A 20 0.71 10.84 -29.80
C GLN A 20 1.83 11.52 -30.59
N GLN A 21 1.79 11.38 -31.89
CA GLN A 21 2.61 12.16 -32.81
C GLN A 21 2.19 13.63 -32.75
N SER A 22 2.99 14.44 -32.08
CA SER A 22 2.83 15.90 -32.08
C SER A 22 3.30 16.44 -33.45
N ARG A 23 2.34 16.94 -34.26
CA ARG A 23 2.65 17.74 -35.44
C ARG A 23 3.24 19.08 -35.01
N SER A 24 4.49 19.31 -35.40
CA SER A 24 5.20 20.56 -35.22
C SER A 24 4.60 21.64 -36.14
N LEU A 25 4.11 22.74 -35.55
CA LEU A 25 3.83 23.97 -36.25
C LEU A 25 5.09 24.86 -36.24
N PRO A 26 5.50 25.49 -37.35
CA PRO A 26 6.67 26.35 -37.39
C PRO A 26 6.34 27.76 -36.88
N GLY A 27 7.22 28.29 -36.04
CA GLY A 27 7.38 29.73 -35.86
C GLY A 27 6.83 30.37 -34.61
N ARG A 28 7.49 30.16 -33.45
CA ARG A 28 7.49 31.14 -32.36
C ARG A 28 8.88 31.11 -31.69
N PRO A 29 9.55 32.27 -31.54
CA PRO A 29 10.84 32.31 -30.83
C PRO A 29 10.64 31.97 -29.35
N PRO A 30 11.63 31.33 -28.68
CA PRO A 30 11.53 31.00 -27.28
C PRO A 30 11.57 32.26 -26.40
N PRO A 31 10.82 32.28 -25.28
CA PRO A 31 10.94 33.35 -24.30
C PRO A 31 12.30 33.27 -23.60
N PRO A 32 12.84 34.41 -23.08
CA PRO A 32 14.12 34.41 -22.38
C PRO A 32 14.07 33.53 -21.13
N ALA A 33 15.15 32.77 -20.92
CA ALA A 33 15.32 31.91 -19.77
C ALA A 33 15.36 32.75 -18.50
N GLY A 34 14.32 32.59 -17.63
CA GLY A 34 14.32 33.12 -16.28
C GLY A 34 15.26 32.29 -15.39
N PRO A 35 15.94 32.92 -14.40
CA PRO A 35 16.76 32.18 -13.45
C PRO A 35 15.88 31.40 -12.49
N GLY A 36 16.07 30.09 -12.43
CA GLY A 36 15.45 29.27 -11.39
C GLY A 36 14.64 28.07 -11.88
N GLN A 37 15.20 27.26 -12.76
CA GLN A 37 14.71 25.88 -12.88
C GLN A 37 15.26 25.11 -11.68
N GLY A 38 14.35 24.82 -10.74
CA GLY A 38 14.60 24.05 -9.55
C GLY A 38 15.35 22.76 -9.87
N ALA A 39 16.42 22.55 -9.12
CA ALA A 39 17.13 21.29 -9.10
C ALA A 39 16.12 20.17 -9.02
N ALA A 40 16.10 19.29 -10.03
CA ALA A 40 15.41 18.02 -9.94
C ALA A 40 15.86 17.40 -8.61
N GLN A 41 14.93 17.23 -7.68
CA GLN A 41 15.19 16.53 -6.43
C GLN A 41 15.54 15.10 -6.84
N GLN A 42 16.85 14.86 -6.97
CA GLN A 42 17.38 13.51 -7.08
C GLN A 42 16.86 12.78 -5.84
N SER A 43 16.10 11.75 -6.04
CA SER A 43 15.73 10.84 -4.96
C SER A 43 17.05 10.47 -4.28
N PRO A 44 17.21 10.69 -2.98
CA PRO A 44 18.48 10.43 -2.31
C PRO A 44 18.81 8.96 -2.53
N GLU A 45 20.00 8.71 -3.07
CA GLU A 45 20.56 7.38 -3.17
C GLU A 45 20.53 6.76 -1.77
N PRO A 46 20.04 5.51 -1.60
CA PRO A 46 19.90 4.93 -0.28
C PRO A 46 21.25 4.92 0.43
N ALA A 47 21.37 5.65 1.53
CA ALA A 47 22.55 5.59 2.38
C ALA A 47 22.69 4.16 2.94
N PRO A 48 23.92 3.64 3.08
CA PRO A 48 24.11 2.33 3.69
C PRO A 48 23.50 2.33 5.10
N LEU A 49 22.77 1.27 5.42
CA LEU A 49 22.15 1.11 6.73
C LEU A 49 23.23 0.99 7.81
N THR A 50 23.02 1.65 8.92
CA THR A 50 23.90 1.56 10.11
C THR A 50 23.60 0.30 10.91
N ASP A 51 24.49 -0.07 11.84
CA ASP A 51 24.26 -1.18 12.79
C ASP A 51 22.99 -0.96 13.62
N GLN A 52 22.69 0.31 13.97
CA GLN A 52 21.45 0.66 14.67
C GLN A 52 20.23 0.40 13.79
N ASP A 53 20.29 0.68 12.48
CA ASP A 53 19.19 0.39 11.54
C ASP A 53 18.94 -1.11 11.46
N HIS A 54 19.99 -1.91 11.39
CA HIS A 54 19.87 -3.37 11.40
C HIS A 54 19.26 -3.90 12.71
N ALA A 55 19.66 -3.36 13.86
CA ALA A 55 19.07 -3.71 15.15
C ALA A 55 17.58 -3.38 15.22
N ASP A 56 17.20 -2.20 14.74
CA ASP A 56 15.79 -1.77 14.70
C ASP A 56 14.95 -2.60 13.73
N LEU A 57 15.50 -2.93 12.55
CA LEU A 57 14.83 -3.83 11.60
C LEU A 57 14.56 -5.20 12.23
N ALA A 58 15.55 -5.79 12.89
CA ALA A 58 15.39 -7.08 13.58
C ALA A 58 14.31 -7.01 14.68
N ARG A 59 14.27 -5.93 15.44
CA ARG A 59 13.26 -5.69 16.49
C ARG A 59 11.85 -5.54 15.89
N ILE A 60 11.73 -4.83 14.77
CA ILE A 60 10.46 -4.65 14.06
C ILE A 60 9.99 -5.97 13.42
N GLU A 61 10.90 -6.74 12.81
CA GLU A 61 10.60 -8.07 12.28
C GLU A 61 10.05 -8.99 13.37
N ALA A 62 10.70 -9.05 14.53
CA ALA A 62 10.27 -9.86 15.67
C ALA A 62 8.89 -9.42 16.19
N TYR A 63 8.65 -8.11 16.32
CA TYR A 63 7.34 -7.57 16.69
C TYR A 63 6.26 -7.97 15.69
N LEU A 64 6.49 -7.75 14.40
CA LEU A 64 5.53 -8.11 13.36
C LEU A 64 5.31 -9.62 13.29
N ASP A 65 6.33 -10.45 13.47
CA ASP A 65 6.20 -11.92 13.50
C ASP A 65 5.35 -12.41 14.68
N GLY A 66 5.33 -11.68 15.78
CA GLY A 66 4.44 -11.95 16.90
C GLY A 66 2.94 -11.73 16.59
N ILE A 67 2.62 -10.94 15.55
CA ILE A 67 1.23 -10.66 15.16
C ILE A 67 0.74 -11.73 14.19
N ARG A 68 0.03 -12.74 14.65
CA ARG A 68 -0.62 -13.75 13.78
C ARG A 68 -2.00 -13.32 13.33
N THR A 69 -2.73 -12.64 14.21
CA THR A 69 -4.05 -12.08 13.94
C THR A 69 -4.12 -10.66 14.47
N LEU A 70 -4.84 -9.80 13.76
CA LEU A 70 -5.03 -8.40 14.11
C LEU A 70 -6.43 -7.96 13.69
N THR A 71 -7.13 -7.27 14.58
CA THR A 71 -8.31 -6.47 14.25
C THR A 71 -8.02 -5.02 14.60
N ALA A 72 -8.39 -4.10 13.72
CA ALA A 72 -8.24 -2.67 13.97
C ALA A 72 -9.32 -1.87 13.23
N ARG A 73 -9.65 -0.71 13.74
CA ARG A 73 -10.27 0.35 12.93
C ARG A 73 -9.17 1.00 12.09
N PHE A 74 -9.50 1.41 10.88
CA PHE A 74 -8.56 2.13 10.05
C PHE A 74 -9.18 3.42 9.49
N VAL A 75 -8.31 4.38 9.22
CA VAL A 75 -8.58 5.55 8.38
C VAL A 75 -7.60 5.52 7.23
N GLN A 76 -8.10 5.55 6.02
CA GLN A 76 -7.33 5.67 4.79
C GLN A 76 -7.41 7.09 4.26
N VAL A 77 -6.27 7.62 3.82
CA VAL A 77 -6.18 8.90 3.11
C VAL A 77 -5.52 8.64 1.77
N ASP A 78 -6.16 9.04 0.70
CA ASP A 78 -5.63 8.92 -0.66
C ASP A 78 -4.77 10.14 -1.07
N ALA A 79 -4.12 10.05 -2.23
CA ALA A 79 -3.23 11.10 -2.76
C ALA A 79 -3.93 12.45 -3.01
N ARG A 80 -5.28 12.48 -3.05
CA ARG A 80 -6.08 13.69 -3.25
C ARG A 80 -6.67 14.23 -1.95
N GLY A 81 -6.33 13.60 -0.81
CA GLY A 81 -6.87 13.94 0.50
C GLY A 81 -8.26 13.36 0.77
N GLY A 82 -8.79 12.50 -0.11
CA GLY A 82 -10.01 11.75 0.14
C GLY A 82 -9.81 10.78 1.31
N THR A 83 -10.79 10.71 2.22
CA THR A 83 -10.75 9.85 3.40
C THR A 83 -11.80 8.76 3.31
N ALA A 84 -11.44 7.56 3.82
CA ALA A 84 -12.35 6.46 4.01
C ALA A 84 -11.97 5.71 5.30
N GLU A 85 -12.96 5.19 5.99
CA GLU A 85 -12.78 4.47 7.26
C GLU A 85 -13.33 3.07 7.13
N GLY A 86 -12.99 2.21 8.10
CA GLY A 86 -13.52 0.86 8.12
C GLY A 86 -12.88 -0.01 9.19
N THR A 87 -13.07 -1.31 9.03
CA THR A 87 -12.48 -2.33 9.89
C THR A 87 -11.54 -3.20 9.09
N LEU A 88 -10.38 -3.46 9.68
CA LEU A 88 -9.35 -4.34 9.18
C LEU A 88 -9.32 -5.61 10.02
N TRP A 89 -9.29 -6.76 9.36
CA TRP A 89 -8.91 -8.05 9.94
C TRP A 89 -7.72 -8.60 9.17
N LEU A 90 -6.72 -9.05 9.90
CA LEU A 90 -5.54 -9.69 9.34
C LEU A 90 -5.35 -11.04 10.04
N GLN A 91 -5.10 -12.09 9.26
CA GLN A 91 -4.71 -13.41 9.73
C GLN A 91 -3.60 -13.95 8.85
N ARG A 92 -2.38 -14.00 9.38
CA ARG A 92 -1.23 -14.54 8.64
C ARG A 92 -1.18 -16.05 8.70
N PRO A 93 -0.70 -16.69 7.63
CA PRO A 93 -0.25 -16.06 6.38
C PRO A 93 -1.38 -15.73 5.41
N GLY A 94 -1.15 -14.71 4.58
CA GLY A 94 -1.88 -14.45 3.35
C GLY A 94 -3.30 -13.90 3.46
N ARG A 95 -3.89 -13.79 4.64
CA ARG A 95 -5.30 -13.41 4.80
C ARG A 95 -5.46 -12.03 5.39
N MET A 96 -6.30 -11.23 4.75
CA MET A 96 -6.63 -9.87 5.19
C MET A 96 -8.00 -9.47 4.63
N ARG A 97 -8.74 -8.66 5.38
CA ARG A 97 -10.00 -8.07 4.94
C ARG A 97 -10.05 -6.62 5.38
N PHE A 98 -10.32 -5.74 4.42
CA PHE A 98 -10.72 -4.36 4.67
C PHE A 98 -12.18 -4.22 4.31
N GLU A 99 -13.00 -3.87 5.25
CA GLU A 99 -14.40 -3.54 5.06
C GLU A 99 -14.60 -2.08 5.35
N TYR A 100 -14.93 -1.33 4.31
CA TYR A 100 -15.10 0.11 4.39
C TYR A 100 -16.51 0.45 4.87
N ASP A 101 -16.58 1.46 5.71
CA ASP A 101 -17.85 1.99 6.19
C ASP A 101 -18.56 2.81 5.08
N PRO A 102 -19.88 2.89 5.11
CA PRO A 102 -20.63 3.79 4.25
C PRO A 102 -20.12 5.26 4.39
N PRO A 103 -20.09 6.03 3.31
CA PRO A 103 -20.65 5.74 1.99
C PRO A 103 -19.72 4.95 1.05
N ALA A 104 -18.51 4.56 1.47
CA ALA A 104 -17.60 3.80 0.64
C ALA A 104 -18.13 2.38 0.40
N GLN A 105 -18.37 2.03 -0.86
CA GLN A 105 -18.90 0.73 -1.25
C GLN A 105 -17.79 -0.22 -1.71
N ILE A 106 -16.74 -0.33 -0.90
CA ILE A 106 -15.52 -1.05 -1.23
C ILE A 106 -15.31 -2.19 -0.25
N LEU A 107 -14.83 -3.29 -0.78
CA LEU A 107 -14.34 -4.44 -0.05
C LEU A 107 -12.99 -4.87 -0.64
N LEU A 108 -12.00 -5.06 0.21
CA LEU A 108 -10.73 -5.67 -0.17
C LEU A 108 -10.52 -6.92 0.68
N VAL A 109 -10.26 -8.06 0.01
CA VAL A 109 -10.02 -9.35 0.68
C VAL A 109 -8.76 -9.98 0.11
N ALA A 110 -7.82 -10.35 0.98
CA ALA A 110 -6.75 -11.27 0.65
C ALA A 110 -7.14 -12.67 1.13
N ASP A 111 -7.20 -13.64 0.20
CA ASP A 111 -7.71 -15.00 0.46
C ASP A 111 -6.61 -16.05 0.71
N GLY A 112 -5.36 -15.62 0.64
CA GLY A 112 -4.15 -16.46 0.72
C GLY A 112 -3.39 -16.53 -0.60
N THR A 113 -4.02 -16.20 -1.73
CA THR A 113 -3.42 -16.24 -3.07
C THR A 113 -3.54 -14.90 -3.78
N PHE A 114 -4.72 -14.32 -3.76
CA PHE A 114 -5.05 -13.06 -4.41
C PHE A 114 -5.47 -12.01 -3.40
N VAL A 115 -5.21 -10.75 -3.72
CA VAL A 115 -5.92 -9.60 -3.17
C VAL A 115 -7.06 -9.29 -4.13
N ILE A 116 -8.29 -9.41 -3.64
CA ILE A 116 -9.51 -9.19 -4.38
C ILE A 116 -10.04 -7.82 -3.97
N PHE A 117 -10.14 -6.93 -4.93
CA PHE A 117 -10.74 -5.61 -4.78
C PHE A 117 -12.11 -5.60 -5.43
N HIS A 118 -13.15 -5.29 -4.66
CA HIS A 118 -14.52 -5.23 -5.13
C HIS A 118 -15.12 -3.85 -4.86
N ASP A 119 -15.47 -3.14 -5.93
CA ASP A 119 -16.22 -1.89 -5.87
C ASP A 119 -17.68 -2.18 -6.20
N ARG A 120 -18.53 -2.15 -5.19
CA ARG A 120 -19.97 -2.42 -5.31
C ARG A 120 -20.70 -1.34 -6.10
N SER A 121 -20.19 -0.10 -6.11
CA SER A 121 -20.82 1.04 -6.78
C SER A 121 -20.82 0.90 -8.30
N VAL A 122 -19.79 0.25 -8.85
CA VAL A 122 -19.61 -0.02 -10.29
C VAL A 122 -19.63 -1.49 -10.61
N ARG A 123 -19.87 -2.37 -9.61
CA ARG A 123 -19.89 -3.83 -9.74
C ARG A 123 -18.61 -4.38 -10.39
N GLN A 124 -17.46 -3.80 -10.04
CA GLN A 124 -16.18 -4.22 -10.60
C GLN A 124 -15.40 -5.02 -9.57
N THR A 125 -14.89 -6.20 -9.99
CA THR A 125 -14.00 -7.03 -9.19
C THR A 125 -12.67 -7.16 -9.90
N SER A 126 -11.57 -7.00 -9.16
CA SER A 126 -10.20 -7.18 -9.64
C SER A 126 -9.47 -8.17 -8.75
N HIS A 127 -8.70 -9.08 -9.34
CA HIS A 127 -7.90 -10.08 -8.64
C HIS A 127 -6.42 -9.83 -8.93
N ILE A 128 -5.62 -9.62 -7.89
CA ILE A 128 -4.19 -9.33 -8.01
C ILE A 128 -3.43 -10.34 -7.14
N PRO A 129 -2.44 -11.05 -7.68
CA PRO A 129 -1.60 -11.92 -6.87
C PRO A 129 -1.02 -11.17 -5.67
N ILE A 130 -1.06 -11.75 -4.46
CA ILE A 130 -0.57 -11.10 -3.23
C ILE A 130 0.87 -10.63 -3.42
N GLY A 131 1.74 -11.45 -3.99
CA GLY A 131 3.15 -11.12 -4.25
C GLY A 131 3.37 -9.94 -5.20
N ALA A 132 2.35 -9.53 -5.97
CA ALA A 132 2.41 -8.34 -6.80
C ALA A 132 2.01 -7.06 -6.05
N THR A 133 1.63 -7.15 -4.78
CA THR A 133 1.17 -6.01 -3.97
C THR A 133 2.17 -5.67 -2.87
N PRO A 134 2.26 -4.40 -2.44
CA PRO A 134 3.06 -4.02 -1.27
C PRO A 134 2.58 -4.70 0.03
N LEU A 135 1.33 -5.15 0.08
CA LEU A 135 0.76 -5.84 1.24
C LEU A 135 1.39 -7.23 1.48
N ALA A 136 2.07 -7.82 0.48
CA ALA A 136 2.77 -9.10 0.60
C ALA A 136 3.69 -9.14 1.83
N VAL A 137 4.38 -8.01 2.13
CA VAL A 137 5.27 -7.91 3.30
C VAL A 137 4.51 -8.15 4.60
N LEU A 138 3.34 -7.53 4.77
CA LEU A 138 2.54 -7.65 5.99
C LEU A 138 1.82 -9.01 6.08
N LEU A 139 1.63 -9.70 4.95
CA LEU A 139 0.90 -10.96 4.84
C LEU A 139 1.81 -12.19 4.84
N ALA A 140 3.13 -12.00 4.78
CA ALA A 140 4.09 -13.09 4.76
C ALA A 140 3.97 -13.97 6.02
N GLU A 141 4.27 -15.25 5.88
CA GLU A 141 4.32 -16.18 7.03
C GLU A 141 5.40 -15.78 8.02
N ARG A 142 6.56 -15.37 7.50
CA ARG A 142 7.66 -14.76 8.24
C ARG A 142 7.96 -13.40 7.67
N ILE A 143 8.02 -12.40 8.50
CA ILE A 143 8.34 -11.05 8.08
C ILE A 143 9.86 -10.94 7.86
N ARG A 144 10.22 -10.48 6.67
CA ARG A 144 11.58 -10.12 6.30
C ARG A 144 11.55 -8.72 5.69
N LEU A 145 12.19 -7.80 6.38
CA LEU A 145 12.30 -6.40 5.91
C LEU A 145 13.63 -6.17 5.19
N SER A 146 14.54 -7.16 5.24
CA SER A 146 15.83 -7.14 4.56
C SER A 146 16.17 -8.53 3.99
N GLY A 147 16.88 -8.57 2.86
CA GLY A 147 17.39 -9.81 2.25
C GLY A 147 16.34 -10.71 1.58
N GLY A 148 15.16 -10.16 1.24
CA GLY A 148 14.08 -10.85 0.52
C GLY A 148 13.61 -10.06 -0.70
N ASP A 149 12.29 -10.13 -0.98
CA ASP A 149 11.65 -9.42 -2.08
C ASP A 149 11.63 -7.89 -1.90
N VAL A 150 11.93 -7.42 -0.70
CA VAL A 150 11.99 -6.00 -0.36
C VAL A 150 13.34 -5.64 0.24
N VAL A 151 13.73 -4.38 0.06
CA VAL A 151 14.97 -3.79 0.59
C VAL A 151 14.62 -2.56 1.39
N PRO A 152 15.10 -2.42 2.64
CA PRO A 152 14.97 -1.20 3.40
C PRO A 152 15.91 -0.15 2.80
N VAL A 153 15.34 1.02 2.47
CA VAL A 153 16.11 2.14 1.90
C VAL A 153 16.26 3.28 2.90
N ARG A 154 15.47 3.28 3.97
CA ARG A 154 15.50 4.33 4.98
C ARG A 154 14.89 3.86 6.30
N VAL A 155 15.55 4.23 7.41
CA VAL A 155 15.03 4.09 8.77
C VAL A 155 15.09 5.46 9.45
N ASP A 156 13.93 6.03 9.74
CA ASP A 156 13.79 7.33 10.40
C ASP A 156 13.37 7.15 11.85
N ARG A 157 14.03 7.88 12.75
CA ARG A 157 13.71 7.92 14.18
C ARG A 157 13.38 9.34 14.58
N VAL A 158 12.20 9.50 15.16
CA VAL A 158 11.79 10.72 15.83
C VAL A 158 11.27 10.37 17.22
N PRO A 159 11.26 11.28 18.17
CA PRO A 159 10.76 10.99 19.51
C PRO A 159 9.38 10.32 19.46
N GLY A 160 9.27 9.12 20.03
CA GLY A 160 8.03 8.34 20.11
C GLY A 160 7.64 7.59 18.83
N MET A 161 8.47 7.63 17.77
CA MET A 161 8.14 6.98 16.49
C MET A 161 9.38 6.46 15.76
N ILE A 162 9.26 5.30 15.13
CA ILE A 162 10.21 4.79 14.16
C ILE A 162 9.49 4.47 12.85
N GLN A 163 10.13 4.78 11.72
CA GLN A 163 9.59 4.51 10.39
C GLN A 163 10.62 3.76 9.55
N VAL A 164 10.15 2.79 8.77
CA VAL A 164 10.97 2.03 7.83
C VAL A 164 10.37 2.15 6.44
N THR A 165 11.16 2.63 5.49
CA THR A 165 10.77 2.69 4.08
C THR A 165 11.42 1.54 3.32
N LEU A 166 10.59 0.78 2.64
CA LEU A 166 10.93 -0.40 1.88
C LEU A 166 10.64 -0.17 0.39
N VAL A 167 11.48 -0.69 -0.46
CA VAL A 167 11.23 -0.78 -1.91
C VAL A 167 11.36 -2.24 -2.34
N ARG A 168 10.79 -2.57 -3.50
CA ARG A 168 10.96 -3.91 -4.07
C ARG A 168 12.39 -4.09 -4.57
N ALA A 169 13.01 -5.24 -4.24
CA ALA A 169 14.37 -5.56 -4.66
C ALA A 169 14.50 -5.50 -6.19
N GLY A 170 15.48 -4.74 -6.67
CA GLY A 170 15.73 -4.53 -8.11
C GLY A 170 14.68 -3.71 -8.86
N ARG A 171 13.68 -3.16 -8.17
CA ARG A 171 12.54 -2.43 -8.76
C ARG A 171 12.17 -1.18 -7.98
N GLY A 172 13.16 -0.43 -7.51
CA GLY A 172 12.93 0.77 -6.66
C GLY A 172 12.04 1.83 -7.29
N GLY A 173 11.94 1.89 -8.63
CA GLY A 173 11.05 2.81 -9.35
C GLY A 173 9.57 2.40 -9.37
N GLU A 174 9.21 1.20 -8.88
CA GLU A 174 7.81 0.72 -8.86
C GLU A 174 7.02 1.26 -7.66
N GLY A 175 7.65 2.05 -6.79
CA GLY A 175 7.03 2.64 -5.60
C GLY A 175 7.68 2.17 -4.30
N SER A 176 7.07 2.53 -3.17
CA SER A 176 7.58 2.22 -1.84
C SER A 176 6.48 1.89 -0.85
N LEU A 177 6.86 1.18 0.22
CA LEU A 177 6.05 0.94 1.40
C LEU A 177 6.77 1.52 2.62
N THR A 178 6.16 2.49 3.30
CA THR A 178 6.66 2.99 4.57
C THR A 178 5.79 2.44 5.71
N LEU A 179 6.40 1.76 6.67
CA LEU A 179 5.77 1.29 7.90
C LEU A 179 6.14 2.24 9.04
N ALA A 180 5.16 2.72 9.79
CA ALA A 180 5.36 3.62 10.92
C ALA A 180 4.86 2.97 12.21
N PHE A 181 5.70 3.01 13.23
CA PHE A 181 5.46 2.42 14.54
C PHE A 181 5.59 3.48 15.63
N SER A 182 4.74 3.42 16.67
CA SER A 182 5.09 4.08 17.93
C SER A 182 6.26 3.35 18.58
N ASP A 183 7.11 4.08 19.35
CA ASP A 183 8.24 3.48 20.05
C ASP A 183 8.77 4.42 21.15
N PRO A 184 8.77 4.02 22.44
CA PRO A 184 8.09 2.89 23.09
C PRO A 184 6.63 3.16 23.43
N PRO A 185 5.75 2.15 23.52
CA PRO A 185 5.98 0.77 23.13
C PRO A 185 5.93 0.63 21.60
N LEU A 186 6.70 -0.37 21.08
CA LEU A 186 6.71 -0.65 19.65
C LEU A 186 5.36 -1.18 19.20
N ALA A 187 4.65 -0.44 18.34
CA ALA A 187 3.37 -0.85 17.79
C ALA A 187 3.14 -0.26 16.40
N LEU A 188 2.72 -1.09 15.45
CA LEU A 188 2.36 -0.64 14.10
C LEU A 188 1.17 0.32 14.17
N ARG A 189 1.36 1.53 13.68
CA ARG A 189 0.35 2.60 13.70
C ARG A 189 -0.15 2.96 12.32
N GLN A 190 0.72 2.84 11.31
CA GLN A 190 0.40 3.33 9.99
C GLN A 190 1.29 2.64 8.95
N TRP A 191 0.78 2.56 7.73
CA TRP A 191 1.63 2.38 6.55
C TRP A 191 1.23 3.35 5.45
N THR A 192 2.19 3.66 4.60
CA THR A 192 1.98 4.46 3.40
C THR A 192 2.52 3.69 2.21
N VAL A 193 1.70 3.50 1.20
CA VAL A 193 2.11 2.97 -0.10
C VAL A 193 2.23 4.14 -1.06
N VAL A 194 3.34 4.24 -1.75
CA VAL A 194 3.55 5.17 -2.87
C VAL A 194 3.71 4.32 -4.11
N ASP A 195 2.93 4.59 -5.15
CA ASP A 195 3.03 3.87 -6.43
C ASP A 195 4.08 4.50 -7.37
N ALA A 196 4.27 3.89 -8.55
CA ALA A 196 5.21 4.37 -9.57
C ALA A 196 4.85 5.77 -10.12
N GLN A 197 3.63 6.24 -9.93
CA GLN A 197 3.15 7.57 -10.31
C GLN A 197 3.24 8.57 -9.16
N ALA A 198 3.93 8.22 -8.06
CA ALA A 198 4.05 9.00 -6.83
C ALA A 198 2.70 9.29 -6.15
N GLN A 199 1.67 8.46 -6.41
CA GLN A 199 0.40 8.57 -5.69
C GLN A 199 0.54 7.86 -4.35
N ALA A 200 0.32 8.59 -3.27
CA ALA A 200 0.44 8.07 -1.91
C ALA A 200 -0.92 7.68 -1.34
N VAL A 201 -1.01 6.48 -0.78
CA VAL A 201 -2.16 6.05 0.03
C VAL A 201 -1.65 5.71 1.43
N ARG A 202 -2.22 6.35 2.42
CA ARG A 202 -1.88 6.18 3.83
C ARG A 202 -3.02 5.48 4.56
N VAL A 203 -2.68 4.47 5.35
CA VAL A 203 -3.62 3.76 6.21
C VAL A 203 -3.13 3.87 7.65
N SER A 204 -3.93 4.48 8.51
CA SER A 204 -3.67 4.61 9.96
C SER A 204 -4.54 3.65 10.73
N LEU A 205 -3.98 3.00 11.76
CA LEU A 205 -4.65 2.00 12.58
C LEU A 205 -5.00 2.54 13.95
N PHE A 206 -6.22 2.21 14.40
CA PHE A 206 -6.75 2.57 15.70
C PHE A 206 -7.33 1.34 16.38
N ASN A 207 -7.27 1.32 17.71
CA ASN A 207 -7.85 0.25 18.53
C ASN A 207 -7.40 -1.15 18.07
N ALA A 208 -6.12 -1.28 17.73
CA ALA A 208 -5.54 -2.53 17.27
C ALA A 208 -5.54 -3.57 18.39
N GLN A 209 -6.08 -4.75 18.10
CA GLN A 209 -6.13 -5.91 18.99
C GLN A 209 -5.54 -7.12 18.29
N THR A 210 -4.67 -7.85 18.97
CA THR A 210 -4.02 -9.06 18.45
C THR A 210 -4.49 -10.31 19.20
N GLY A 211 -4.26 -11.50 18.62
CA GLY A 211 -4.53 -12.79 19.28
C GLY A 211 -5.95 -13.33 19.14
N GLY A 212 -6.83 -12.68 18.35
CA GLY A 212 -8.20 -13.14 18.08
C GLY A 212 -8.22 -14.40 17.17
N ARG A 213 -9.34 -15.10 17.18
CA ARG A 213 -9.67 -16.17 16.22
C ARG A 213 -10.76 -15.68 15.29
N PHE A 214 -10.59 -15.92 13.99
CA PHE A 214 -11.56 -15.51 12.99
C PHE A 214 -12.14 -16.74 12.28
N ASP A 215 -13.42 -16.63 11.90
CA ASP A 215 -14.03 -17.60 11.00
C ASP A 215 -13.28 -17.52 9.64
N PRO A 216 -12.82 -18.65 9.08
CA PRO A 216 -12.21 -18.67 7.76
C PRO A 216 -13.09 -18.08 6.64
N ALA A 217 -14.41 -18.10 6.82
CA ALA A 217 -15.35 -17.48 5.89
C ALA A 217 -15.18 -15.95 5.77
N LEU A 218 -14.64 -15.30 6.81
CA LEU A 218 -14.35 -13.86 6.80
C LEU A 218 -13.41 -13.45 5.66
N PHE A 219 -12.51 -14.36 5.26
CA PHE A 219 -11.50 -14.12 4.22
C PHE A 219 -11.87 -14.73 2.86
N ARG A 220 -13.12 -15.15 2.69
CA ARG A 220 -13.65 -15.61 1.41
C ARG A 220 -14.37 -14.46 0.72
N PHE A 221 -14.09 -14.29 -0.55
CA PHE A 221 -14.87 -13.41 -1.41
C PHE A 221 -15.84 -14.26 -2.21
N VAL A 222 -17.11 -13.90 -2.13
CA VAL A 222 -18.15 -14.48 -2.98
C VAL A 222 -18.67 -13.35 -3.85
N ASP A 223 -18.48 -13.45 -5.16
CA ASP A 223 -18.94 -12.44 -6.09
C ASP A 223 -20.48 -12.44 -6.14
N PRO A 224 -21.14 -11.34 -5.79
CA PRO A 224 -22.60 -11.26 -5.84
C PRO A 224 -23.19 -11.51 -7.24
N GLN A 225 -22.42 -11.27 -8.30
CA GLN A 225 -22.88 -11.45 -9.67
C GLN A 225 -23.16 -12.92 -10.03
N PHE A 226 -22.56 -13.88 -9.33
CA PHE A 226 -22.86 -15.31 -9.55
C PHE A 226 -24.25 -15.73 -9.11
N PHE A 227 -24.93 -14.92 -8.30
CA PHE A 227 -26.27 -15.22 -7.76
C PHE A 227 -27.37 -14.36 -8.40
N GLU A 228 -27.04 -13.40 -9.26
CA GLU A 228 -28.05 -12.67 -10.01
C GLU A 228 -28.55 -13.53 -11.19
N PRO A 229 -29.87 -13.85 -11.28
CA PRO A 229 -30.42 -14.51 -12.45
C PRO A 229 -30.17 -13.63 -13.67
N ARG A 230 -29.67 -14.26 -14.76
CA ARG A 230 -29.58 -13.55 -16.05
C ARG A 230 -30.97 -13.00 -16.38
N ARG A 231 -31.07 -11.70 -16.50
CA ARG A 231 -32.23 -11.07 -17.11
C ARG A 231 -32.05 -11.21 -18.61
N ASP A 232 -32.76 -12.19 -19.18
CA ASP A 232 -32.88 -12.35 -20.63
C ASP A 232 -33.67 -11.16 -21.22
#